data_2ff9ecf9f188f09389a8dd78d8eb82e0
#
_entry.id   2ff9ecf9f188f09389a8dd78d8eb82e0
#
_cell.length_a   1.000
_cell.length_b   1.000
_cell.length_c   1.000
_cell.angle_alpha   90.00
_cell.angle_beta   90.00
_cell.angle_gamma   90.00
#
_symmetry.space_group_name_H-M   'P 1'
#
loop_
_entity.id
_entity.type
_entity.pdbx_description
1 polymer ?
#
loop_
_entity_poly.entity_id
_entity_poly.type
_entity_poly.pdbx_seq_one_letter_code
_entity_poly.pdbx_strand_id
1 'polypeptide(L)'
;MRRLIWPVLFLFLVMLQGALTVFYTSWVAFDLPLLALYGYSMLRKEGSGTLAGLGIGLLQDALTPGIFGFHIMTRGLMGYLIGITREKVFKDNPSYHMFAIGVFSLLLRFLLWWIELIRSGGLWSMFPHFAWDTIGYCIGNILLVVPMVQLVKK
;
A
#
# COMPACT_ATOMS: atom_id res chain seq x y z
N MET A 1 24.76 -9.45 0.52
CA MET A 1 24.04 -9.02 -0.69
C MET A 1 22.52 -9.11 -0.56
N ARG A 2 21.90 -10.18 -0.06
CA ARG A 2 20.42 -10.29 0.07
C ARG A 2 19.74 -9.22 0.95
N ARG A 3 20.41 -8.59 1.88
CA ARG A 3 19.82 -7.58 2.79
C ARG A 3 19.58 -6.22 2.13
N LEU A 4 20.37 -5.87 1.10
CA LEU A 4 20.25 -4.60 0.39
C LEU A 4 19.23 -4.61 -0.75
N ILE A 5 18.77 -5.79 -1.19
CA ILE A 5 17.81 -5.92 -2.29
C ILE A 5 16.48 -5.24 -1.95
N TRP A 6 15.97 -5.44 -0.72
CA TRP A 6 14.68 -4.89 -0.33
C TRP A 6 14.63 -3.36 -0.27
N PRO A 7 15.60 -2.67 0.38
CA PRO A 7 15.63 -1.20 0.35
C PRO A 7 15.72 -0.62 -1.06
N VAL A 8 16.55 -1.20 -1.93
CA VAL A 8 16.68 -0.77 -3.32
C VAL A 8 15.38 -1.01 -4.10
N LEU A 9 14.74 -2.16 -3.90
CA LEU A 9 13.45 -2.49 -4.50
C LEU A 9 12.36 -1.51 -4.04
N PHE A 10 12.29 -1.19 -2.76
CA PHE A 10 11.33 -0.24 -2.22
C PHE A 10 11.53 1.16 -2.80
N LEU A 11 12.78 1.64 -2.85
CA LEU A 11 13.09 2.92 -3.49
C LEU A 11 12.64 2.94 -4.95
N PHE A 12 12.99 1.90 -5.70
CA PHE A 12 12.61 1.79 -7.11
C PHE A 12 11.08 1.79 -7.30
N LEU A 13 10.33 1.03 -6.49
CA LEU A 13 8.88 0.94 -6.59
C LEU A 13 8.18 2.25 -6.18
N VAL A 14 8.71 2.98 -5.19
CA VAL A 14 8.18 4.29 -4.83
C VAL A 14 8.42 5.30 -5.96
N MET A 15 9.61 5.33 -6.55
CA MET A 15 9.91 6.21 -7.69
C MET A 15 9.06 5.85 -8.90
N LEU A 16 8.91 4.57 -9.20
CA LEU A 16 8.06 4.09 -10.30
C LEU A 16 6.60 4.48 -10.09
N GLN A 17 6.08 4.31 -8.88
CA GLN A 17 4.72 4.72 -8.54
C GLN A 17 4.53 6.22 -8.72
N GLY A 18 5.47 7.04 -8.26
CA GLY A 18 5.46 8.49 -8.44
C GLY A 18 5.47 8.88 -9.93
N ALA A 19 6.32 8.27 -10.72
CA ALA A 19 6.37 8.50 -12.17
C ALA A 19 5.04 8.12 -12.84
N LEU A 20 4.48 6.94 -12.53
CA LEU A 20 3.19 6.51 -13.06
C LEU A 20 2.07 7.49 -12.70
N THR A 21 2.05 8.00 -11.48
CA THR A 21 1.04 8.98 -11.03
C THR A 21 1.13 10.29 -11.82
N VAL A 22 2.34 10.73 -12.15
CA VAL A 22 2.56 11.96 -12.97
C VAL A 22 2.11 11.75 -14.41
N PHE A 23 2.44 10.61 -15.02
CA PHE A 23 2.12 10.35 -16.43
C PHE A 23 0.65 9.99 -16.68
N TYR A 24 -0.01 9.32 -15.74
CA TYR A 24 -1.37 8.80 -15.92
C TYR A 24 -2.43 9.49 -15.07
N THR A 25 -2.15 10.58 -14.45
CA THR A 25 -2.91 11.55 -13.63
C THR A 25 -4.18 11.06 -12.89
N SER A 26 -4.90 10.06 -13.37
CA SER A 26 -6.18 9.60 -12.77
C SER A 26 -6.39 8.09 -12.79
N TRP A 27 -5.48 7.30 -13.36
CA TRP A 27 -5.74 5.89 -13.68
C TRP A 27 -4.78 4.90 -13.01
N VAL A 28 -4.00 5.33 -12.03
CA VAL A 28 -3.17 4.38 -11.30
C VAL A 28 -4.05 3.59 -10.34
N ALA A 29 -4.62 2.51 -10.87
CA ALA A 29 -5.52 1.62 -10.18
C ALA A 29 -4.81 0.63 -9.24
N PHE A 30 -3.58 0.91 -8.79
CA PHE A 30 -2.82 0.02 -7.91
C PHE A 30 -1.75 0.77 -7.13
N ASP A 31 -1.23 0.15 -6.08
CA ASP A 31 -0.23 0.71 -5.17
C ASP A 31 0.95 -0.26 -5.03
N LEU A 32 1.98 -0.06 -5.85
CA LEU A 32 3.19 -0.90 -5.84
C LEU A 32 3.89 -0.91 -4.47
N PRO A 33 4.09 0.23 -3.79
CA PRO A 33 4.61 0.26 -2.43
C PRO A 33 3.81 -0.55 -1.42
N LEU A 34 2.47 -0.49 -1.48
CA LEU A 34 1.60 -1.29 -0.60
C LEU A 34 1.76 -2.79 -0.88
N LEU A 35 1.75 -3.16 -2.15
CA LEU A 35 1.93 -4.56 -2.56
C LEU A 35 3.30 -5.09 -2.12
N ALA A 36 4.37 -4.34 -2.33
CA ALA A 36 5.72 -4.71 -1.89
C ALA A 36 5.83 -4.83 -0.37
N LEU A 37 5.22 -3.90 0.37
CA LEU A 37 5.13 -3.96 1.83
C LEU A 37 4.40 -5.21 2.30
N TYR A 38 3.27 -5.53 1.65
CA TYR A 38 2.49 -6.74 1.92
C TYR A 38 3.34 -8.00 1.75
N GLY A 39 3.98 -8.17 0.58
CA GLY A 39 4.85 -9.31 0.31
C GLY A 39 6.02 -9.42 1.28
N TYR A 40 6.69 -8.32 1.56
CA TYR A 40 7.79 -8.28 2.52
C TYR A 40 7.33 -8.69 3.93
N SER A 41 6.22 -8.12 4.41
CA SER A 41 5.68 -8.39 5.75
C SER A 41 5.23 -9.85 5.90
N MET A 42 4.74 -10.47 4.83
CA MET A 42 4.39 -11.89 4.81
C MET A 42 5.60 -12.83 4.94
N LEU A 43 6.78 -12.41 4.48
CA LEU A 43 8.01 -13.22 4.51
C LEU A 43 8.83 -13.06 5.79
N ARG A 44 8.70 -11.93 6.46
CA ARG A 44 9.59 -11.55 7.56
C ARG A 44 8.91 -11.69 8.92
N LYS A 45 9.74 -11.68 10.00
CA LYS A 45 9.27 -11.73 11.40
C LYS A 45 8.41 -10.50 11.74
N GLU A 46 7.60 -10.63 12.78
CA GLU A 46 6.85 -9.50 13.37
C GLU A 46 7.74 -8.28 13.61
N GLY A 47 7.19 -7.12 13.42
CA GLY A 47 7.89 -5.83 13.55
C GLY A 47 8.72 -5.41 12.34
N SER A 48 9.25 -6.37 11.54
CA SER A 48 10.01 -5.99 10.33
C SER A 48 9.11 -5.36 9.25
N GLY A 49 7.84 -5.73 9.20
CA GLY A 49 6.84 -5.10 8.34
C GLY A 49 6.58 -3.65 8.72
N THR A 50 6.49 -3.36 10.02
CA THR A 50 6.34 -1.99 10.53
C THR A 50 7.53 -1.11 10.14
N LEU A 51 8.76 -1.60 10.37
CA LEU A 51 9.97 -0.86 10.00
C LEU A 51 10.07 -0.61 8.49
N ALA A 52 9.74 -1.62 7.68
CA ALA A 52 9.69 -1.46 6.24
C ALA A 52 8.62 -0.46 5.82
N GLY A 53 7.44 -0.49 6.44
CA GLY A 53 6.35 0.45 6.21
C GLY A 53 6.75 1.88 6.54
N LEU A 54 7.39 2.12 7.68
CA LEU A 54 7.93 3.43 8.05
C LEU A 54 8.95 3.92 7.03
N GLY A 55 9.87 3.05 6.58
CA GLY A 55 10.87 3.39 5.57
C GLY A 55 10.25 3.72 4.20
N ILE A 56 9.30 2.91 3.73
CA ILE A 56 8.57 3.16 2.47
C ILE A 56 7.78 4.46 2.59
N GLY A 57 7.08 4.68 3.72
CA GLY A 57 6.31 5.90 3.98
C GLY A 57 7.18 7.14 4.00
N LEU A 58 8.37 7.07 4.62
CA LEU A 58 9.32 8.17 4.61
C LEU A 58 9.79 8.52 3.19
N LEU A 59 10.09 7.50 2.36
CA LEU A 59 10.44 7.71 0.96
C LEU A 59 9.30 8.35 0.18
N GLN A 60 8.05 7.91 0.41
CA GLN A 60 6.88 8.51 -0.24
C GLN A 60 6.67 9.96 0.19
N ASP A 61 6.73 10.26 1.50
CA ASP A 61 6.58 11.62 2.01
C ASP A 61 7.68 12.57 1.54
N ALA A 62 8.89 12.04 1.30
CA ALA A 62 10.01 12.84 0.77
C ALA A 62 9.91 13.10 -0.75
N LEU A 63 9.25 12.21 -1.49
CA LEU A 63 9.20 12.28 -2.96
C LEU A 63 7.86 12.80 -3.52
N THR A 64 6.82 12.84 -2.69
CA THR A 64 5.48 13.28 -3.12
C THR A 64 5.04 14.54 -2.37
N PRO A 65 4.50 15.55 -3.08
CA PRO A 65 3.92 16.71 -2.40
C PRO A 65 2.67 16.28 -1.63
N GLY A 66 2.58 16.69 -0.36
CA GLY A 66 1.45 16.35 0.50
C GLY A 66 1.69 16.69 1.96
N ILE A 67 0.95 16.02 2.84
CA ILE A 67 1.14 16.15 4.30
C ILE A 67 2.29 15.24 4.69
N PHE A 68 3.44 15.82 5.05
CA PHE A 68 4.58 15.07 5.54
C PHE A 68 4.22 14.26 6.81
N GLY A 69 4.58 13.00 6.83
CA GLY A 69 4.25 12.07 7.91
C GLY A 69 3.02 11.20 7.64
N PHE A 70 2.18 11.55 6.67
CA PHE A 70 0.98 10.78 6.34
C PHE A 70 1.31 9.36 5.86
N HIS A 71 2.20 9.22 4.87
CA HIS A 71 2.61 7.92 4.36
C HIS A 71 3.45 7.16 5.38
N ILE A 72 4.26 7.83 6.19
CA ILE A 72 5.01 7.21 7.29
C ILE A 72 4.03 6.50 8.23
N MET A 73 3.02 7.21 8.73
CA MET A 73 2.05 6.65 9.68
C MET A 73 1.20 5.54 9.04
N THR A 74 0.65 5.79 7.86
CA THR A 74 -0.24 4.83 7.21
C THR A 74 0.48 3.56 6.77
N ARG A 75 1.68 3.66 6.18
CA ARG A 75 2.49 2.49 5.79
C ARG A 75 3.05 1.74 6.99
N GLY A 76 3.46 2.46 8.04
CA GLY A 76 3.88 1.84 9.29
C GLY A 76 2.76 1.04 9.95
N LEU A 77 1.55 1.61 10.03
CA LEU A 77 0.35 0.94 10.52
C LEU A 77 0.00 -0.29 9.66
N MET A 78 0.01 -0.16 8.33
CA MET A 78 -0.25 -1.28 7.42
C MET A 78 0.76 -2.41 7.63
N GLY A 79 2.06 -2.09 7.70
CA GLY A 79 3.11 -3.07 7.97
C GLY A 79 2.92 -3.82 9.29
N TYR A 80 2.47 -3.11 10.33
CA TYR A 80 2.12 -3.69 11.62
C TYR A 80 0.91 -4.64 11.53
N LEU A 81 -0.20 -4.18 10.94
CA LEU A 81 -1.42 -4.97 10.80
C LEU A 81 -1.19 -6.23 9.95
N ILE A 82 -0.45 -6.12 8.85
CA ILE A 82 -0.07 -7.28 8.02
C ILE A 82 0.79 -8.25 8.84
N GLY A 83 1.72 -7.74 9.63
CA GLY A 83 2.59 -8.55 10.50
C GLY A 83 1.81 -9.38 11.51
N ILE A 84 0.81 -8.80 12.18
CA ILE A 84 -0.06 -9.51 13.14
C ILE A 84 -0.96 -10.53 12.46
N THR A 85 -1.58 -10.14 11.33
CA THR A 85 -2.52 -11.03 10.64
C THR A 85 -1.83 -12.23 9.99
N ARG A 86 -0.54 -12.11 9.68
CA ARG A 86 0.27 -13.17 9.08
C ARG A 86 0.22 -14.49 9.85
N GLU A 87 0.28 -14.45 11.20
CA GLU A 87 0.35 -15.66 12.01
C GLU A 87 -0.98 -16.40 12.15
N LYS A 88 -2.08 -15.67 12.04
CA LYS A 88 -3.43 -16.19 12.25
C LYS A 88 -4.07 -16.79 11.01
N VAL A 89 -3.40 -16.73 9.85
CA VAL A 89 -4.10 -16.99 8.60
C VAL A 89 -3.35 -17.94 7.66
N PHE A 90 -4.13 -18.74 6.94
CA PHE A 90 -3.71 -19.71 5.94
C PHE A 90 -2.84 -19.06 4.85
N LYS A 91 -1.51 -19.14 5.01
CA LYS A 91 -0.51 -18.54 4.11
C LYS A 91 -0.57 -19.03 2.65
N ASP A 92 -1.25 -20.13 2.42
CA ASP A 92 -1.26 -20.81 1.12
C ASP A 92 -2.54 -20.57 0.30
N ASN A 93 -3.55 -19.92 0.90
CA ASN A 93 -4.80 -19.65 0.20
C ASN A 93 -4.75 -18.28 -0.54
N PRO A 94 -4.78 -18.27 -1.90
CA PRO A 94 -4.77 -17.03 -2.67
C PRO A 94 -5.97 -16.14 -2.40
N SER A 95 -7.15 -16.71 -2.15
CA SER A 95 -8.36 -15.94 -1.84
C SER A 95 -8.20 -15.10 -0.57
N TYR A 96 -7.44 -15.60 0.40
CA TYR A 96 -7.14 -14.83 1.59
C TYR A 96 -6.25 -13.61 1.28
N HIS A 97 -5.22 -13.78 0.47
CA HIS A 97 -4.37 -12.66 0.09
C HIS A 97 -5.16 -11.59 -0.68
N MET A 98 -6.09 -12.00 -1.54
CA MET A 98 -7.00 -11.09 -2.24
C MET A 98 -7.89 -10.31 -1.27
N PHE A 99 -8.50 -11.02 -0.31
CA PHE A 99 -9.35 -10.39 0.71
C PHE A 99 -8.55 -9.43 1.60
N ALA A 100 -7.39 -9.88 2.11
CA ALA A 100 -6.56 -9.07 2.99
C ALA A 100 -6.09 -7.77 2.31
N ILE A 101 -5.56 -7.85 1.07
CA ILE A 101 -5.12 -6.66 0.35
C ILE A 101 -6.29 -5.74 0.00
N GLY A 102 -7.46 -6.29 -0.30
CA GLY A 102 -8.68 -5.52 -0.50
C GLY A 102 -9.05 -4.69 0.74
N VAL A 103 -9.04 -5.32 1.91
CA VAL A 103 -9.30 -4.64 3.19
C VAL A 103 -8.26 -3.55 3.47
N PHE A 104 -6.96 -3.84 3.27
CA PHE A 104 -5.90 -2.86 3.48
C PHE A 104 -5.98 -1.70 2.47
N SER A 105 -6.34 -1.98 1.23
CA SER A 105 -6.56 -0.95 0.20
C SER A 105 -7.73 -0.04 0.55
N LEU A 106 -8.85 -0.62 0.99
CA LEU A 106 -10.01 0.15 1.46
C LEU A 106 -9.68 1.02 2.68
N LEU A 107 -8.97 0.45 3.66
CA LEU A 107 -8.58 1.19 4.86
C LEU A 107 -7.68 2.38 4.51
N LEU A 108 -6.70 2.18 3.62
CA LEU A 108 -5.81 3.26 3.17
C LEU A 108 -6.59 4.36 2.44
N ARG A 109 -7.48 3.98 1.51
CA ARG A 109 -8.32 4.95 0.77
C ARG A 109 -9.28 5.68 1.71
N PHE A 110 -9.85 5.00 2.69
CA PHE A 110 -10.70 5.63 3.69
C PHE A 110 -9.95 6.66 4.52
N LEU A 111 -8.72 6.35 4.96
CA LEU A 111 -7.88 7.31 5.69
C LEU A 111 -7.52 8.53 4.83
N LEU A 112 -7.20 8.33 3.54
CA LEU A 112 -6.97 9.42 2.60
C LEU A 112 -8.21 10.30 2.43
N TRP A 113 -9.36 9.69 2.21
CA TRP A 113 -10.62 10.42 2.07
C TRP A 113 -10.98 11.20 3.34
N TRP A 114 -10.79 10.60 4.51
CA TRP A 114 -11.05 11.25 5.79
C TRP A 114 -10.22 12.52 5.96
N ILE A 115 -8.94 12.46 5.64
CA ILE A 115 -8.04 13.62 5.72
C ILE A 115 -8.44 14.69 4.70
N GLU A 116 -8.76 14.30 3.47
CA GLU A 116 -9.20 15.23 2.44
C GLU A 116 -10.52 15.92 2.81
N LEU A 117 -11.44 15.17 3.42
CA LEU A 117 -12.71 15.71 3.94
C LEU A 117 -12.48 16.79 5.01
N ILE A 118 -11.57 16.53 5.95
CA ILE A 118 -11.22 17.51 6.99
C ILE A 118 -10.58 18.76 6.37
N ARG A 119 -9.70 18.56 5.38
CA ARG A 119 -8.95 19.64 4.75
C ARG A 119 -9.81 20.48 3.82
N SER A 120 -10.75 19.89 3.11
CA SER A 120 -11.63 20.55 2.13
C SER A 120 -12.89 21.19 2.74
N GLY A 121 -13.12 21.04 4.04
CA GLY A 121 -14.30 21.60 4.71
C GLY A 121 -15.63 20.90 4.36
N GLY A 122 -15.57 19.62 3.93
CA GLY A 122 -16.78 18.80 3.82
C GLY A 122 -17.42 18.72 2.44
N LEU A 123 -16.65 18.65 1.38
CA LEU A 123 -17.15 18.49 0.01
C LEU A 123 -17.67 17.08 -0.27
N TRP A 124 -18.92 16.81 0.08
CA TRP A 124 -19.65 15.58 -0.28
C TRP A 124 -19.78 15.39 -1.80
N SER A 125 -19.67 16.46 -2.59
CA SER A 125 -19.72 16.41 -4.06
C SER A 125 -18.60 15.59 -4.69
N MET A 126 -17.47 15.41 -4.01
CA MET A 126 -16.33 14.60 -4.49
C MET A 126 -16.49 13.10 -4.20
N PHE A 127 -17.46 12.72 -3.37
CA PHE A 127 -17.65 11.32 -2.97
C PHE A 127 -17.84 10.33 -4.14
N PRO A 128 -18.66 10.62 -5.18
CA PRO A 128 -18.83 9.69 -6.28
C PRO A 128 -17.54 9.39 -7.04
N HIS A 129 -16.72 10.42 -7.34
CA HIS A 129 -15.43 10.24 -8.01
C HIS A 129 -14.46 9.44 -7.14
N PHE A 130 -14.40 9.78 -5.85
CA PHE A 130 -13.59 9.03 -4.89
C PHE A 130 -14.01 7.55 -4.79
N ALA A 131 -15.30 7.26 -4.82
CA ALA A 131 -15.81 5.89 -4.77
C ALA A 131 -15.38 5.08 -6.00
N TRP A 132 -15.50 5.64 -7.20
CA TRP A 132 -15.04 4.99 -8.43
C TRP A 132 -13.53 4.73 -8.43
N ASP A 133 -12.74 5.73 -8.07
CA ASP A 133 -11.28 5.60 -7.94
C ASP A 133 -10.89 4.54 -6.91
N THR A 134 -11.64 4.45 -5.81
CA THR A 134 -11.41 3.46 -4.76
C THR A 134 -11.69 2.04 -5.25
N ILE A 135 -12.77 1.84 -6.01
CA ILE A 135 -13.11 0.53 -6.59
C ILE A 135 -11.98 0.08 -7.54
N GLY A 136 -11.57 0.95 -8.47
CA GLY A 136 -10.47 0.66 -9.39
C GLY A 136 -9.17 0.31 -8.65
N TYR A 137 -8.82 1.09 -7.65
CA TYR A 137 -7.65 0.87 -6.81
C TYR A 137 -7.68 -0.47 -6.06
N CYS A 138 -8.82 -0.85 -5.47
CA CYS A 138 -8.97 -2.13 -4.79
C CYS A 138 -8.87 -3.30 -5.77
N ILE A 139 -9.54 -3.22 -6.92
CA ILE A 139 -9.48 -4.27 -7.95
C ILE A 139 -8.06 -4.44 -8.47
N GLY A 140 -7.35 -3.36 -8.78
CA GLY A 140 -5.97 -3.40 -9.24
C GLY A 140 -5.03 -4.08 -8.24
N ASN A 141 -5.12 -3.72 -6.96
CA ASN A 141 -4.32 -4.35 -5.91
C ASN A 141 -4.68 -5.83 -5.69
N ILE A 142 -5.97 -6.19 -5.75
CA ILE A 142 -6.44 -7.57 -5.62
C ILE A 142 -5.90 -8.45 -6.76
N LEU A 143 -5.92 -7.94 -7.99
CA LEU A 143 -5.40 -8.68 -9.15
C LEU A 143 -3.89 -8.88 -9.07
N LEU A 144 -3.16 -7.90 -8.58
CA LEU A 144 -1.69 -7.93 -8.54
C LEU A 144 -1.13 -8.68 -7.34
N VAL A 145 -1.89 -8.84 -6.23
CA VAL A 145 -1.36 -9.51 -5.04
C VAL A 145 -1.05 -11.00 -5.28
N VAL A 146 -1.86 -11.69 -6.08
CA VAL A 146 -1.69 -13.14 -6.32
C VAL A 146 -0.36 -13.45 -7.03
N PRO A 147 -0.06 -12.88 -8.22
CA PRO A 147 1.21 -13.11 -8.87
C PRO A 147 2.39 -12.64 -8.02
N MET A 148 2.23 -11.54 -7.29
CA MET A 148 3.29 -11.04 -6.43
C MET A 148 3.62 -12.01 -5.29
N VAL A 149 2.61 -12.55 -4.58
CA VAL A 149 2.84 -13.54 -3.52
C VAL A 149 3.47 -14.83 -4.06
N GLN A 150 3.11 -15.25 -5.27
CA GLN A 150 3.73 -16.40 -5.93
C GLN A 150 5.21 -16.17 -6.28
N LEU A 151 5.56 -14.96 -6.74
CA LEU A 151 6.95 -14.57 -7.02
C LEU A 151 7.80 -14.52 -5.75
N VAL A 152 7.22 -14.07 -4.67
CA VAL A 152 7.90 -13.90 -3.38
C VAL A 152 8.13 -15.24 -2.65
N LYS A 153 7.29 -16.25 -2.91
CA LYS A 153 7.44 -17.62 -2.36
C LYS A 153 8.50 -18.48 -3.06
N LYS A 154 8.92 -18.12 -4.27
CA LYS A 154 10.02 -18.76 -5.02
C LYS A 154 11.38 -18.24 -4.57
#